data_156b3d53f970edfe5b4cd93596d35f31
#
_entry.id   156b3d53f970edfe5b4cd93596d35f31
#
_cell.length_a   1.000
_cell.length_b   1.000
_cell.length_c   1.000
_cell.angle_alpha   90.00
_cell.angle_beta   90.00
_cell.angle_gamma   90.00
#
_symmetry.space_group_name_H-M   'P 1'
#
loop_
_entity.id
_entity.type
_entity.pdbx_description
1 polymer ?
#
loop_
_entity_poly.entity_id
_entity_poly.type
_entity_poly.pdbx_seq_one_letter_code
_entity_poly.pdbx_strand_id
1 'polypeptide(L)'
;MQGMNGDGNEGLIVSVVVCTFNRSTLLDVCLESLAGQRTDGRLWEVVVVDNGSTDDTGGVAGRYAERQGNFRVAVEREIGLSRARNRGYRESAGGYVAYIDDDARARPDWVSVMIDFIRRNPGVAAFGGPDYGYALCHRPEWLPPEYMWTELDTAKGRERPIRFPGERYTGCNMVFRKDVLESFGGFDADLGMSGTGIGYGEETNLLLSMQRAGHTVWYLHDLKVDHLIQERKMSLRWNLRSFYENGRTYDRTVGRKYGLFMRILRLFGAAAAGMIQFVNPRAMPFKRRLYYSLRYPVSEIGACVTYVESLRNKGRFHTG
;
A
#
# COMPACT_ATOMS: atom_id res chain seq x y z
N MET A 1 18.87 -9.56 19.92
CA MET A 1 18.96 -8.93 21.26
C MET A 1 19.91 -7.77 21.15
N GLN A 2 19.41 -6.57 20.78
CA GLN A 2 20.12 -5.31 20.95
C GLN A 2 19.35 -4.53 22.01
N GLY A 3 19.86 -4.42 23.07
CA GLY A 3 20.41 -3.61 24.06
C GLY A 3 19.38 -2.71 24.69
N MET A 4 18.79 -3.15 25.80
CA MET A 4 18.38 -2.20 26.84
C MET A 4 19.68 -1.54 27.34
N ASN A 5 19.91 -0.30 26.94
CA ASN A 5 20.87 0.53 27.60
C ASN A 5 20.33 0.86 29.01
N GLY A 6 21.13 0.61 30.05
CA GLY A 6 20.76 0.63 31.46
C GLY A 6 20.32 1.97 32.07
N ASP A 7 19.90 2.97 31.28
CA ASP A 7 19.52 4.31 31.74
C ASP A 7 18.04 4.68 31.48
N GLY A 8 17.17 3.70 31.26
CA GLY A 8 15.71 3.98 31.05
C GLY A 8 15.38 4.79 29.79
N ASN A 9 16.35 5.03 28.92
CA ASN A 9 16.15 5.74 27.65
C ASN A 9 15.89 4.70 26.56
N GLU A 10 14.62 4.39 26.29
CA GLU A 10 14.25 3.60 25.12
C GLU A 10 14.71 4.34 23.85
N GLY A 11 15.51 3.69 23.03
CA GLY A 11 15.93 4.22 21.74
C GLY A 11 14.75 4.35 20.77
N LEU A 12 15.01 4.90 19.60
CA LEU A 12 14.01 5.08 18.52
C LEU A 12 13.36 3.74 18.15
N ILE A 13 12.04 3.64 18.26
CA ILE A 13 11.28 2.40 18.02
C ILE A 13 10.77 2.35 16.59
N VAL A 14 10.15 3.44 16.09
CA VAL A 14 9.46 3.47 14.79
C VAL A 14 10.00 4.61 13.92
N SER A 15 10.28 4.29 12.65
CA SER A 15 10.45 5.29 11.60
C SER A 15 9.22 5.28 10.69
N VAL A 16 8.53 6.42 10.59
CA VAL A 16 7.42 6.64 9.68
C VAL A 16 7.96 7.12 8.36
N VAL A 17 7.75 6.38 7.29
CA VAL A 17 8.15 6.71 5.91
C VAL A 17 6.96 7.25 5.13
N VAL A 18 7.11 8.47 4.60
CA VAL A 18 6.16 9.12 3.70
C VAL A 18 6.82 9.28 2.35
N CYS A 19 6.36 8.53 1.34
CA CYS A 19 6.84 8.66 -0.04
C CYS A 19 5.95 9.64 -0.80
N THR A 20 6.56 10.59 -1.53
CA THR A 20 5.82 11.63 -2.24
C THR A 20 6.42 11.94 -3.61
N PHE A 21 5.57 12.34 -4.56
CA PHE A 21 5.95 12.78 -5.90
C PHE A 21 4.96 13.79 -6.47
N ASN A 22 5.37 15.07 -6.60
CA ASN A 22 4.54 16.16 -7.15
C ASN A 22 3.18 16.29 -6.46
N ARG A 23 3.16 16.40 -5.12
CA ARG A 23 1.95 16.43 -4.29
C ARG A 23 2.08 17.35 -3.07
N SER A 24 2.66 18.54 -3.25
CA SER A 24 2.94 19.48 -2.16
C SER A 24 1.76 19.71 -1.21
N THR A 25 0.56 19.96 -1.74
CA THR A 25 -0.66 20.21 -0.93
C THR A 25 -1.12 18.99 -0.13
N LEU A 26 -1.01 17.78 -0.70
CA LEU A 26 -1.40 16.54 -0.02
C LEU A 26 -0.40 16.17 1.06
N LEU A 27 0.88 16.30 0.74
CA LEU A 27 1.96 16.08 1.68
C LEU A 27 1.84 16.98 2.91
N ASP A 28 1.49 18.26 2.73
CA ASP A 28 1.30 19.22 3.84
C ASP A 28 0.26 18.71 4.84
N VAL A 29 -0.88 18.24 4.33
CA VAL A 29 -1.96 17.66 5.16
C VAL A 29 -1.52 16.37 5.88
N CYS A 30 -0.76 15.52 5.21
CA CYS A 30 -0.22 14.29 5.80
C CYS A 30 0.77 14.63 6.94
N LEU A 31 1.75 15.49 6.68
CA LEU A 31 2.78 15.86 7.65
C LEU A 31 2.20 16.61 8.85
N GLU A 32 1.18 17.47 8.64
CA GLU A 32 0.46 18.12 9.74
C GLU A 32 -0.19 17.10 10.67
N SER A 33 -0.78 16.03 10.12
CA SER A 33 -1.37 14.94 10.92
C SER A 33 -0.32 14.14 11.71
N LEU A 34 0.90 14.02 11.17
CA LEU A 34 2.02 13.40 11.85
C LEU A 34 2.62 14.33 12.92
N ALA A 35 2.74 15.62 12.65
CA ALA A 35 3.18 16.62 13.63
C ALA A 35 2.24 16.70 14.84
N GLY A 36 0.95 16.38 14.64
CA GLY A 36 -0.08 16.34 15.70
C GLY A 36 -0.15 15.03 16.49
N GLN A 37 0.79 14.10 16.35
CA GLN A 37 0.76 12.83 17.09
C GLN A 37 0.95 13.03 18.61
N ARG A 38 0.18 12.29 19.41
CA ARG A 38 0.20 12.35 20.89
C ARG A 38 1.16 11.31 21.47
N THR A 39 2.43 11.43 21.11
CA THR A 39 3.47 10.46 21.52
C THR A 39 4.80 11.18 21.68
N ASP A 40 5.66 10.69 22.59
CA ASP A 40 7.01 11.21 22.79
C ASP A 40 7.83 11.15 21.49
N GLY A 41 8.21 12.30 20.98
CA GLY A 41 8.96 12.43 19.72
C GLY A 41 10.34 11.76 19.73
N ARG A 42 10.85 11.35 20.90
CA ARG A 42 12.10 10.58 21.01
C ARG A 42 11.97 9.11 20.60
N LEU A 43 10.73 8.58 20.59
CA LEU A 43 10.46 7.17 20.30
C LEU A 43 10.22 6.91 18.81
N TRP A 44 10.07 7.95 18.01
CA TRP A 44 9.76 7.83 16.59
C TRP A 44 10.30 9.00 15.77
N GLU A 45 10.46 8.76 14.46
CA GLU A 45 10.85 9.77 13.47
C GLU A 45 9.96 9.73 12.24
N VAL A 46 10.00 10.80 11.44
CA VAL A 46 9.43 10.84 10.08
C VAL A 46 10.55 10.98 9.07
N VAL A 47 10.54 10.10 8.07
CA VAL A 47 11.41 10.15 6.89
C VAL A 47 10.56 10.44 5.68
N VAL A 48 10.54 11.70 5.23
CA VAL A 48 9.89 12.07 3.98
C VAL A 48 10.83 11.72 2.83
N VAL A 49 10.38 10.87 1.91
CA VAL A 49 11.15 10.53 0.71
C VAL A 49 10.55 11.23 -0.49
N ASP A 50 11.21 12.29 -0.94
CA ASP A 50 10.87 12.97 -2.19
C ASP A 50 11.40 12.17 -3.38
N ASN A 51 10.51 11.64 -4.21
CA ASN A 51 10.85 10.80 -5.35
C ASN A 51 11.06 11.62 -6.64
N GLY A 52 11.81 12.70 -6.55
CA GLY A 52 12.18 13.55 -7.68
C GLY A 52 11.07 14.51 -8.10
N SER A 53 10.40 15.14 -7.14
CA SER A 53 9.37 16.15 -7.39
C SER A 53 9.95 17.41 -8.08
N THR A 54 9.09 18.06 -8.88
CA THR A 54 9.41 19.30 -9.61
C THR A 54 8.52 20.47 -9.19
N ASP A 55 7.55 20.23 -8.30
CA ASP A 55 6.71 21.24 -7.64
C ASP A 55 7.29 21.64 -6.27
N ASP A 56 6.52 22.36 -5.42
CA ASP A 56 6.95 22.76 -4.06
C ASP A 56 6.95 21.61 -3.02
N THR A 57 6.88 20.35 -3.44
CA THR A 57 6.88 19.19 -2.53
C THR A 57 8.11 19.16 -1.62
N GLY A 58 9.31 19.38 -2.19
CA GLY A 58 10.54 19.46 -1.43
C GLY A 58 10.56 20.63 -0.44
N GLY A 59 10.02 21.79 -0.82
CA GLY A 59 9.86 22.95 0.06
C GLY A 59 8.92 22.66 1.25
N VAL A 60 7.81 21.98 1.01
CA VAL A 60 6.89 21.53 2.08
C VAL A 60 7.64 20.59 3.05
N ALA A 61 8.28 19.55 2.55
CA ALA A 61 9.02 18.60 3.38
C ALA A 61 10.11 19.28 4.24
N GLY A 62 10.87 20.20 3.62
CA GLY A 62 11.90 20.98 4.30
C GLY A 62 11.38 21.81 5.48
N ARG A 63 10.22 22.48 5.30
CA ARG A 63 9.59 23.29 6.38
C ARG A 63 9.25 22.41 7.61
N TYR A 64 8.78 21.19 7.42
CA TYR A 64 8.51 20.29 8.54
C TYR A 64 9.80 19.79 9.20
N ALA A 65 10.82 19.46 8.42
CA ALA A 65 12.12 19.03 8.96
C ALA A 65 12.80 20.15 9.79
N GLU A 66 12.60 21.42 9.43
CA GLU A 66 13.11 22.55 10.19
C GLU A 66 12.34 22.81 11.51
N ARG A 67 11.02 22.52 11.52
CA ARG A 67 10.15 22.80 12.67
C ARG A 67 10.09 21.65 13.67
N GLN A 68 10.24 20.42 13.21
CA GLN A 68 10.05 19.20 13.99
C GLN A 68 11.38 18.48 14.12
N GLY A 69 11.90 18.34 15.33
CA GLY A 69 13.23 17.76 15.57
C GLY A 69 13.34 16.26 15.23
N ASN A 70 12.21 15.58 15.01
CA ASN A 70 12.13 14.17 14.61
C ASN A 70 11.71 13.96 13.16
N PHE A 71 11.69 15.01 12.31
CA PHE A 71 11.39 14.91 10.88
C PHE A 71 12.65 15.15 10.07
N ARG A 72 12.82 14.40 8.99
CA ARG A 72 13.91 14.60 8.03
C ARG A 72 13.50 14.22 6.61
N VAL A 73 14.25 14.70 5.63
CA VAL A 73 13.98 14.51 4.21
C VAL A 73 15.09 13.68 3.58
N ALA A 74 14.71 12.73 2.75
CA ALA A 74 15.58 11.98 1.86
C ALA A 74 15.09 12.16 0.42
N VAL A 75 15.98 12.00 -0.55
CA VAL A 75 15.64 12.09 -1.97
C VAL A 75 15.92 10.75 -2.65
N GLU A 76 14.93 10.25 -3.40
CA GLU A 76 15.10 9.13 -4.32
C GLU A 76 14.95 9.63 -5.76
N ARG A 77 16.02 9.54 -6.53
CA ARG A 77 16.08 10.09 -7.90
C ARG A 77 15.45 9.18 -8.94
N GLU A 78 15.44 7.87 -8.69
CA GLU A 78 14.79 6.92 -9.57
C GLU A 78 13.30 6.87 -9.29
N ILE A 79 12.47 7.30 -10.24
CA ILE A 79 11.03 7.38 -10.07
C ILE A 79 10.43 5.98 -9.87
N GLY A 80 9.60 5.83 -8.82
CA GLY A 80 8.90 4.59 -8.49
C GLY A 80 8.61 4.47 -7.00
N LEU A 81 7.36 4.17 -6.64
CA LEU A 81 6.92 4.07 -5.24
C LEU A 81 7.72 3.03 -4.45
N SER A 82 7.96 1.85 -5.03
CA SER A 82 8.78 0.80 -4.40
C SER A 82 10.22 1.25 -4.17
N ARG A 83 10.78 2.04 -5.09
CA ARG A 83 12.13 2.62 -4.94
C ARG A 83 12.17 3.63 -3.81
N ALA A 84 11.17 4.53 -3.75
CA ALA A 84 11.04 5.50 -2.67
C ALA A 84 10.84 4.81 -1.31
N ARG A 85 9.99 3.78 -1.22
CA ARG A 85 9.81 2.98 0.00
C ARG A 85 11.11 2.27 0.41
N ASN A 86 11.85 1.73 -0.56
CA ASN A 86 13.14 1.10 -0.32
C ASN A 86 14.20 2.11 0.16
N ARG A 87 14.20 3.32 -0.38
CA ARG A 87 15.03 4.42 0.14
C ARG A 87 14.64 4.74 1.58
N GLY A 88 13.34 4.85 1.86
CA GLY A 88 12.81 5.18 3.18
C GLY A 88 13.26 4.21 4.26
N TYR A 89 13.16 2.89 4.06
CA TYR A 89 13.60 1.96 5.11
C TYR A 89 15.11 1.94 5.31
N ARG A 90 15.90 2.18 4.27
CA ARG A 90 17.37 2.28 4.41
C ARG A 90 17.77 3.50 5.24
N GLU A 91 17.06 4.60 5.06
CA GLU A 91 17.25 5.81 5.86
C GLU A 91 16.72 5.68 7.28
N SER A 92 15.76 4.81 7.55
CA SER A 92 15.12 4.62 8.85
C SER A 92 16.10 4.21 9.93
N ALA A 93 16.03 4.87 11.10
CA ALA A 93 16.84 4.53 12.27
C ALA A 93 16.10 3.65 13.29
N GLY A 94 14.75 3.61 13.25
CA GLY A 94 13.92 2.79 14.11
C GLY A 94 13.99 1.30 13.79
N GLY A 95 13.71 0.47 14.78
CA GLY A 95 13.63 -0.99 14.63
C GLY A 95 12.42 -1.46 13.81
N TYR A 96 11.42 -0.60 13.67
CA TYR A 96 10.23 -0.80 12.84
C TYR A 96 10.07 0.34 11.83
N VAL A 97 9.59 0.02 10.65
CA VAL A 97 9.32 0.98 9.57
C VAL A 97 7.83 0.96 9.27
N ALA A 98 7.16 2.09 9.51
CA ALA A 98 5.76 2.31 9.19
C ALA A 98 5.66 3.10 7.88
N TYR A 99 4.72 2.73 7.01
CA TYR A 99 4.44 3.45 5.78
C TYR A 99 3.04 4.07 5.84
N ILE A 100 2.97 5.34 5.46
CA ILE A 100 1.73 6.08 5.25
C ILE A 100 1.84 6.85 3.93
N ASP A 101 0.79 6.85 3.12
CA ASP A 101 0.80 7.59 1.86
C ASP A 101 0.65 9.10 2.07
N ASP A 102 1.19 9.89 1.17
CA ASP A 102 1.17 11.36 1.21
C ASP A 102 -0.23 11.97 1.07
N ASP A 103 -1.25 11.18 0.67
CA ASP A 103 -2.66 11.54 0.63
C ASP A 103 -3.49 10.91 1.77
N ALA A 104 -2.82 10.46 2.84
CA ALA A 104 -3.46 9.93 4.04
C ALA A 104 -3.21 10.82 5.26
N ARG A 105 -4.08 10.72 6.26
CA ARG A 105 -3.99 11.38 7.56
C ARG A 105 -3.91 10.33 8.65
N ALA A 106 -2.85 10.39 9.44
CA ALA A 106 -2.74 9.59 10.66
C ALA A 106 -3.72 10.12 11.73
N ARG A 107 -4.44 9.23 12.44
CA ARG A 107 -5.19 9.67 13.61
C ARG A 107 -4.24 10.03 14.76
N PRO A 108 -4.65 10.90 15.72
CA PRO A 108 -3.74 11.44 16.72
C PRO A 108 -3.04 10.42 17.62
N ASP A 109 -3.54 9.20 17.68
CA ASP A 109 -3.03 8.06 18.47
C ASP A 109 -2.33 6.99 17.62
N TRP A 110 -2.18 7.22 16.32
CA TRP A 110 -1.68 6.22 15.38
C TRP A 110 -0.27 5.72 15.72
N VAL A 111 0.65 6.61 16.09
CA VAL A 111 2.01 6.24 16.50
C VAL A 111 2.02 5.53 17.86
N SER A 112 1.22 6.00 18.84
CA SER A 112 1.15 5.33 20.15
C SER A 112 0.58 3.92 20.05
N VAL A 113 -0.44 3.70 19.23
CA VAL A 113 -1.02 2.37 18.94
C VAL A 113 0.04 1.41 18.39
N MET A 114 0.89 1.87 17.46
CA MET A 114 2.00 1.06 16.93
C MET A 114 3.01 0.69 18.02
N ILE A 115 3.47 1.68 18.78
CA ILE A 115 4.48 1.47 19.83
C ILE A 115 3.97 0.53 20.90
N ASP A 116 2.74 0.71 21.36
CA ASP A 116 2.12 -0.16 22.37
C ASP A 116 1.96 -1.60 21.86
N PHE A 117 1.59 -1.78 20.58
CA PHE A 117 1.52 -3.12 19.99
C PHE A 117 2.91 -3.77 19.88
N ILE A 118 3.92 -3.03 19.43
CA ILE A 118 5.31 -3.52 19.33
C ILE A 118 5.84 -3.96 20.70
N ARG A 119 5.61 -3.15 21.75
CA ARG A 119 6.03 -3.48 23.11
C ARG A 119 5.38 -4.74 23.65
N ARG A 120 4.08 -4.95 23.36
CA ARG A 120 3.35 -6.15 23.77
C ARG A 120 3.69 -7.39 22.92
N ASN A 121 4.18 -7.19 21.70
CA ASN A 121 4.48 -8.25 20.75
C ASN A 121 5.91 -8.11 20.19
N PRO A 122 6.95 -8.22 21.02
CA PRO A 122 8.32 -8.07 20.59
C PRO A 122 8.65 -9.13 19.53
N GLY A 123 9.16 -8.68 18.39
CA GLY A 123 9.49 -9.59 17.29
C GLY A 123 8.38 -9.81 16.27
N VAL A 124 7.23 -9.13 16.35
CA VAL A 124 6.23 -9.11 15.27
C VAL A 124 6.86 -8.68 13.95
N ALA A 125 6.64 -9.48 12.88
CA ALA A 125 7.31 -9.23 11.59
C ALA A 125 6.65 -8.12 10.78
N ALA A 126 5.32 -8.13 10.71
CA ALA A 126 4.54 -7.14 9.99
C ALA A 126 3.13 -7.02 10.55
N PHE A 127 2.59 -5.82 10.49
CA PHE A 127 1.19 -5.54 10.83
C PHE A 127 0.69 -4.31 10.07
N GLY A 128 -0.63 -4.12 10.07
CA GLY A 128 -1.27 -2.96 9.48
C GLY A 128 -2.69 -2.81 10.01
N GLY A 129 -3.36 -1.77 9.56
CA GLY A 129 -4.69 -1.45 10.03
C GLY A 129 -5.62 -0.97 8.91
N PRO A 130 -6.86 -0.58 9.26
CA PRO A 130 -7.83 -0.07 8.32
C PRO A 130 -7.45 1.30 7.79
N ASP A 131 -7.90 1.58 6.57
CA ASP A 131 -7.99 2.91 6.02
C ASP A 131 -9.44 3.28 5.74
N TYR A 132 -9.79 4.51 6.06
CA TYR A 132 -11.12 5.08 5.85
C TYR A 132 -11.03 6.17 4.80
N GLY A 133 -11.68 5.92 3.65
CA GLY A 133 -11.67 6.88 2.55
C GLY A 133 -12.54 8.10 2.86
N TYR A 134 -12.01 9.27 2.61
CA TYR A 134 -12.78 10.51 2.55
C TYR A 134 -12.58 11.16 1.17
N ALA A 135 -13.53 11.99 0.76
CA ALA A 135 -13.48 12.71 -0.50
C ALA A 135 -13.79 14.19 -0.25
N LEU A 136 -13.11 15.06 -1.01
CA LEU A 136 -13.37 16.51 -0.99
C LEU A 136 -14.49 16.92 -1.97
N CYS A 137 -15.02 15.96 -2.73
CA CYS A 137 -16.12 16.13 -3.68
C CYS A 137 -17.23 15.13 -3.41
N HIS A 138 -18.38 15.30 -4.06
CA HIS A 138 -19.50 14.36 -3.93
C HIS A 138 -19.11 12.97 -4.45
N ARG A 139 -19.30 11.94 -3.63
CA ARG A 139 -19.11 10.54 -4.05
C ARG A 139 -20.23 10.12 -5.00
N PRO A 140 -19.91 9.64 -6.21
CA PRO A 140 -20.93 9.17 -7.13
C PRO A 140 -21.73 8.01 -6.55
N GLU A 141 -23.05 8.02 -6.70
CA GLU A 141 -23.96 6.96 -6.17
C GLU A 141 -23.63 5.56 -6.72
N TRP A 142 -23.08 5.49 -7.95
CA TRP A 142 -22.69 4.23 -8.55
C TRP A 142 -21.46 3.59 -7.92
N LEU A 143 -20.58 4.37 -7.26
CA LEU A 143 -19.37 3.85 -6.64
C LEU A 143 -19.75 2.96 -5.45
N PRO A 144 -19.25 1.70 -5.39
CA PRO A 144 -19.57 0.82 -4.27
C PRO A 144 -19.18 1.43 -2.92
N PRO A 145 -20.00 1.28 -1.87
CA PRO A 145 -19.65 1.78 -0.55
C PRO A 145 -18.31 1.25 -0.04
N GLU A 146 -18.04 -0.03 -0.23
CA GLU A 146 -16.79 -0.71 0.17
C GLU A 146 -15.54 -0.20 -0.54
N TYR A 147 -15.68 0.70 -1.52
CA TYR A 147 -14.56 1.41 -2.14
C TYR A 147 -13.94 2.43 -1.19
N MET A 148 -14.70 2.85 -0.17
CA MET A 148 -14.33 3.92 0.74
C MET A 148 -13.59 3.45 1.99
N TRP A 149 -13.43 2.15 2.22
CA TRP A 149 -12.72 1.64 3.39
C TRP A 149 -12.16 0.24 3.19
N THR A 150 -11.10 -0.02 3.93
CA THR A 150 -10.49 -1.34 4.03
C THR A 150 -10.48 -1.76 5.49
N GLU A 151 -11.61 -2.23 5.98
CA GLU A 151 -11.79 -2.65 7.36
C GLU A 151 -12.14 -4.14 7.40
N LEU A 152 -11.45 -4.89 8.27
CA LEU A 152 -11.75 -6.29 8.49
C LEU A 152 -12.76 -6.47 9.63
N ASP A 153 -13.55 -7.55 9.55
CA ASP A 153 -14.55 -7.90 10.53
C ASP A 153 -13.94 -8.02 11.95
N THR A 154 -14.37 -7.13 12.85
CA THR A 154 -13.90 -7.08 14.24
C THR A 154 -14.51 -8.17 15.12
N ALA A 155 -15.56 -8.87 14.68
CA ALA A 155 -16.08 -10.04 15.39
C ALA A 155 -15.05 -11.17 15.50
N LYS A 156 -14.03 -11.18 14.61
CA LYS A 156 -12.90 -12.11 14.65
C LYS A 156 -11.74 -11.65 15.54
N GLY A 157 -11.89 -10.54 16.27
CA GLY A 157 -10.87 -9.91 17.08
C GLY A 157 -10.34 -8.60 16.50
N ARG A 158 -10.06 -7.63 17.38
CA ARG A 158 -9.55 -6.31 16.99
C ARG A 158 -8.05 -6.33 16.66
N GLU A 159 -7.30 -7.20 17.32
CA GLU A 159 -5.88 -7.49 17.06
C GLU A 159 -5.76 -8.99 16.77
N ARG A 160 -5.40 -9.35 15.55
CA ARG A 160 -5.33 -10.76 15.14
C ARG A 160 -4.42 -11.00 13.95
N PRO A 161 -3.87 -12.21 13.82
CA PRO A 161 -3.21 -12.61 12.58
C PRO A 161 -4.21 -12.67 11.42
N ILE A 162 -3.72 -12.34 10.22
CA ILE A 162 -4.48 -12.40 8.97
C ILE A 162 -3.74 -13.21 7.91
N ARG A 163 -4.46 -13.62 6.86
CA ARG A 163 -3.91 -14.38 5.74
C ARG A 163 -4.18 -13.70 4.41
N PHE A 164 -3.12 -13.16 3.81
CA PHE A 164 -3.14 -12.68 2.44
C PHE A 164 -3.34 -13.83 1.44
N PRO A 165 -4.02 -13.59 0.30
CA PRO A 165 -4.66 -12.34 -0.08
C PRO A 165 -6.13 -12.23 0.34
N GLY A 166 -6.67 -13.19 1.07
CA GLY A 166 -8.09 -13.23 1.47
C GLY A 166 -8.48 -12.12 2.43
N GLU A 167 -7.60 -11.82 3.39
CA GLU A 167 -7.71 -10.70 4.30
C GLU A 167 -6.52 -9.76 4.06
N ARG A 168 -6.72 -8.44 4.05
CA ARG A 168 -5.67 -7.48 3.73
C ARG A 168 -5.91 -6.12 4.38
N TYR A 169 -4.84 -5.37 4.53
CA TYR A 169 -4.79 -3.92 4.65
C TYR A 169 -4.09 -3.33 3.43
N THR A 170 -4.09 -2.03 3.29
CA THR A 170 -3.52 -1.34 2.13
C THR A 170 -2.10 -0.84 2.40
N GLY A 171 -1.36 -0.53 1.35
CA GLY A 171 -0.01 0.01 1.42
C GLY A 171 0.11 1.36 2.13
N CYS A 172 -1.01 2.07 2.34
CA CYS A 172 -1.04 3.35 3.05
C CYS A 172 -1.04 3.22 4.58
N ASN A 173 -1.11 2.00 5.14
CA ASN A 173 -1.16 1.77 6.59
C ASN A 173 -0.55 0.42 6.96
N MET A 174 0.77 0.31 6.81
CA MET A 174 1.52 -0.92 7.05
C MET A 174 2.81 -0.66 7.82
N VAL A 175 3.19 -1.63 8.64
CA VAL A 175 4.39 -1.57 9.48
C VAL A 175 5.16 -2.88 9.35
N PHE A 176 6.47 -2.77 9.25
CA PHE A 176 7.38 -3.92 9.15
C PHE A 176 8.51 -3.80 10.17
N ARG A 177 8.90 -4.92 10.75
CA ARG A 177 10.17 -4.98 11.47
C ARG A 177 11.31 -4.84 10.46
N LYS A 178 12.22 -3.89 10.71
CA LYS A 178 13.20 -3.45 9.72
C LYS A 178 14.11 -4.58 9.25
N ASP A 179 14.65 -5.39 10.18
CA ASP A 179 15.51 -6.52 9.84
C ASP A 179 14.81 -7.59 8.98
N VAL A 180 13.51 -7.82 9.24
CA VAL A 180 12.71 -8.71 8.40
C VAL A 180 12.52 -8.11 7.01
N LEU A 181 12.12 -6.84 6.91
CA LEU A 181 11.99 -6.14 5.63
C LEU A 181 13.29 -6.21 4.80
N GLU A 182 14.43 -5.99 5.44
CA GLU A 182 15.76 -6.08 4.82
C GLU A 182 16.08 -7.51 4.34
N SER A 183 15.71 -8.54 5.11
CA SER A 183 15.96 -9.95 4.75
C SER A 183 15.21 -10.38 3.48
N PHE A 184 14.11 -9.71 3.13
CA PHE A 184 13.37 -9.90 1.88
C PHE A 184 13.84 -8.95 0.75
N GLY A 185 14.82 -8.09 1.00
CA GLY A 185 15.33 -7.11 0.02
C GLY A 185 14.41 -5.90 -0.19
N GLY A 186 13.39 -5.73 0.66
CA GLY A 186 12.40 -4.66 0.56
C GLY A 186 11.31 -4.94 -0.48
N PHE A 187 10.79 -3.87 -1.08
CA PHE A 187 9.75 -3.93 -2.11
C PHE A 187 10.34 -4.19 -3.50
N ASP A 188 9.67 -5.02 -4.30
CA ASP A 188 10.03 -5.26 -5.70
C ASP A 188 9.90 -3.97 -6.52
N ALA A 189 11.02 -3.47 -7.05
CA ALA A 189 11.09 -2.19 -7.77
C ALA A 189 10.32 -2.16 -9.11
N ASP A 190 9.94 -3.32 -9.63
CA ASP A 190 9.14 -3.43 -10.85
C ASP A 190 7.62 -3.54 -10.56
N LEU A 191 7.23 -3.45 -9.28
CA LEU A 191 5.85 -3.37 -8.82
C LEU A 191 5.56 -1.99 -8.22
N GLY A 192 4.27 -1.64 -8.12
CA GLY A 192 3.81 -0.38 -7.56
C GLY A 192 3.73 0.76 -8.57
N MET A 193 3.31 1.91 -8.08
CA MET A 193 3.14 3.13 -8.88
C MET A 193 4.50 3.65 -9.37
N SER A 194 4.56 4.14 -10.63
CA SER A 194 5.76 4.78 -11.17
C SER A 194 5.38 6.03 -11.97
N GLY A 195 5.76 7.18 -11.47
CA GLY A 195 5.39 8.48 -12.03
C GLY A 195 3.86 8.63 -12.12
N THR A 196 3.32 8.80 -13.33
CA THR A 196 1.88 8.86 -13.59
C THR A 196 1.27 7.48 -13.94
N GLY A 197 2.09 6.43 -13.98
CA GLY A 197 1.66 5.05 -14.26
C GLY A 197 0.93 4.44 -13.07
N ILE A 198 -0.12 3.67 -13.34
CA ILE A 198 -0.81 2.88 -12.33
C ILE A 198 -0.06 1.55 -12.21
N GLY A 199 0.35 1.20 -10.99
CA GLY A 199 0.99 -0.08 -10.67
C GLY A 199 0.52 -0.56 -9.31
N TYR A 200 0.56 -1.87 -9.09
CA TYR A 200 0.05 -2.52 -7.89
C TYR A 200 0.91 -3.70 -7.49
N GLY A 201 0.72 -4.13 -6.25
CA GLY A 201 1.10 -5.46 -5.79
C GLY A 201 2.42 -5.52 -5.05
N GLU A 202 3.13 -4.42 -4.86
CA GLU A 202 4.40 -4.38 -4.16
C GLU A 202 4.28 -4.81 -2.70
N GLU A 203 3.28 -4.28 -1.97
CA GLU A 203 3.00 -4.66 -0.59
C GLU A 203 2.46 -6.08 -0.50
N THR A 204 1.56 -6.45 -1.41
CA THR A 204 0.96 -7.80 -1.44
C THR A 204 2.02 -8.86 -1.74
N ASN A 205 2.93 -8.61 -2.67
CA ASN A 205 4.04 -9.51 -2.99
C ASN A 205 4.94 -9.75 -1.77
N LEU A 206 5.33 -8.68 -1.09
CA LEU A 206 6.18 -8.73 0.09
C LEU A 206 5.50 -9.50 1.23
N LEU A 207 4.25 -9.16 1.57
CA LEU A 207 3.49 -9.80 2.65
C LEU A 207 3.22 -11.29 2.38
N LEU A 208 2.91 -11.66 1.13
CA LEU A 208 2.79 -13.07 0.72
C LEU A 208 4.12 -13.81 0.86
N SER A 209 5.23 -13.17 0.51
CA SER A 209 6.57 -13.76 0.63
C SER A 209 6.93 -13.99 2.10
N MET A 210 6.65 -13.02 2.97
CA MET A 210 6.83 -13.16 4.43
C MET A 210 5.98 -14.30 5.00
N GLN A 211 4.70 -14.40 4.63
CA GLN A 211 3.84 -15.50 5.10
C GLN A 211 4.28 -16.87 4.61
N ARG A 212 4.79 -16.98 3.37
CA ARG A 212 5.36 -18.25 2.84
C ARG A 212 6.62 -18.66 3.58
N ALA A 213 7.39 -17.69 4.08
CA ALA A 213 8.56 -17.92 4.92
C ALA A 213 8.21 -18.20 6.40
N GLY A 214 6.92 -18.27 6.74
CA GLY A 214 6.45 -18.61 8.10
C GLY A 214 6.23 -17.41 9.01
N HIS A 215 6.40 -16.18 8.53
CA HIS A 215 6.11 -14.99 9.35
C HIS A 215 4.61 -14.77 9.48
N THR A 216 4.19 -14.35 10.67
CA THR A 216 2.81 -13.95 10.94
C THR A 216 2.62 -12.48 10.63
N VAL A 217 1.57 -12.18 9.86
CA VAL A 217 1.13 -10.80 9.57
C VAL A 217 -0.10 -10.50 10.40
N TRP A 218 -0.12 -9.35 11.07
CA TRP A 218 -1.19 -8.97 11.99
C TRP A 218 -2.04 -7.82 11.45
N TYR A 219 -3.30 -7.81 11.85
CA TYR A 219 -4.23 -6.70 11.65
C TYR A 219 -4.57 -6.08 13.01
N LEU A 220 -4.46 -4.74 13.07
CA LEU A 220 -4.79 -3.93 14.22
C LEU A 220 -5.93 -2.99 13.85
N HIS A 221 -7.13 -3.25 14.35
CA HIS A 221 -8.30 -2.43 14.06
C HIS A 221 -8.14 -0.96 14.52
N ASP A 222 -7.38 -0.71 15.59
CA ASP A 222 -7.21 0.63 16.13
C ASP A 222 -6.07 1.44 15.47
N LEU A 223 -5.28 0.81 14.62
CA LEU A 223 -4.28 1.48 13.79
C LEU A 223 -4.95 2.11 12.57
N LYS A 224 -5.55 3.29 12.72
CA LYS A 224 -6.45 3.90 11.74
C LYS A 224 -5.82 5.08 11.02
N VAL A 225 -6.04 5.12 9.70
CA VAL A 225 -5.74 6.29 8.88
C VAL A 225 -6.98 6.72 8.08
N ASP A 226 -7.08 8.00 7.77
CA ASP A 226 -8.06 8.53 6.83
C ASP A 226 -7.35 8.81 5.50
N HIS A 227 -7.81 8.18 4.39
CA HIS A 227 -7.14 8.21 3.09
C HIS A 227 -7.96 8.97 2.06
N LEU A 228 -7.38 9.98 1.39
CA LEU A 228 -8.08 10.79 0.41
C LEU A 228 -8.36 9.99 -0.87
N ILE A 229 -9.64 9.83 -1.19
CA ILE A 229 -10.06 9.29 -2.47
C ILE A 229 -10.18 10.45 -3.47
N GLN A 230 -9.17 10.60 -4.30
CA GLN A 230 -9.13 11.65 -5.32
C GLN A 230 -10.28 11.47 -6.33
N GLU A 231 -10.89 12.56 -6.80
CA GLU A 231 -12.04 12.56 -7.72
C GLU A 231 -11.80 11.68 -8.95
N ARG A 232 -10.62 11.76 -9.56
CA ARG A 232 -10.25 10.93 -10.74
C ARG A 232 -10.37 9.43 -10.46
N LYS A 233 -10.07 8.98 -9.22
CA LYS A 233 -10.16 7.58 -8.80
C LYS A 233 -11.62 7.11 -8.70
N MET A 234 -12.58 8.03 -8.59
CA MET A 234 -14.02 7.73 -8.56
C MET A 234 -14.67 7.61 -9.95
N SER A 235 -13.91 7.71 -11.03
CA SER A 235 -14.43 7.51 -12.41
C SER A 235 -14.41 6.03 -12.80
N LEU A 236 -15.42 5.57 -13.56
CA LEU A 236 -15.46 4.19 -14.08
C LEU A 236 -14.25 3.90 -14.98
N ARG A 237 -13.83 4.88 -15.81
CA ARG A 237 -12.65 4.75 -16.67
C ARG A 237 -11.39 4.47 -15.88
N TRP A 238 -11.18 5.19 -14.76
CA TRP A 238 -10.02 4.97 -13.91
C TRP A 238 -10.06 3.57 -13.27
N ASN A 239 -11.23 3.15 -12.78
CA ASN A 239 -11.40 1.83 -12.18
C ASN A 239 -11.14 0.70 -13.18
N LEU A 240 -11.63 0.80 -14.42
CA LEU A 240 -11.35 -0.21 -15.45
C LEU A 240 -9.85 -0.28 -15.77
N ARG A 241 -9.20 0.88 -15.91
CA ARG A 241 -7.74 0.92 -16.09
C ARG A 241 -7.00 0.30 -14.88
N SER A 242 -7.43 0.61 -13.68
CA SER A 242 -6.90 0.05 -12.43
C SER A 242 -7.02 -1.49 -12.40
N PHE A 243 -8.17 -2.05 -12.79
CA PHE A 243 -8.35 -3.51 -12.88
C PHE A 243 -7.42 -4.14 -13.91
N TYR A 244 -7.27 -3.50 -15.08
CA TYR A 244 -6.36 -3.96 -16.12
C TYR A 244 -4.89 -3.99 -15.64
N GLU A 245 -4.40 -2.91 -15.05
CA GLU A 245 -3.03 -2.82 -14.55
C GLU A 245 -2.78 -3.77 -13.37
N ASN A 246 -3.77 -3.97 -12.48
CA ASN A 246 -3.68 -4.99 -11.43
C ASN A 246 -3.54 -6.40 -12.04
N GLY A 247 -4.27 -6.69 -13.11
CA GLY A 247 -4.11 -7.94 -13.86
C GLY A 247 -2.73 -8.10 -14.47
N ARG A 248 -2.14 -7.04 -14.99
CA ARG A 248 -0.79 -7.06 -15.58
C ARG A 248 0.30 -7.43 -14.57
N THR A 249 0.16 -7.03 -13.33
CA THR A 249 1.13 -7.33 -12.26
C THR A 249 0.82 -8.60 -11.48
N TYR A 250 -0.35 -9.21 -11.69
CA TYR A 250 -0.89 -10.29 -10.87
C TYR A 250 0.08 -11.47 -10.65
N ASP A 251 0.67 -12.00 -11.73
CA ASP A 251 1.56 -13.16 -11.63
C ASP A 251 2.80 -12.85 -10.78
N ARG A 252 3.37 -11.66 -10.93
CA ARG A 252 4.52 -11.22 -10.17
C ARG A 252 4.13 -10.97 -8.71
N THR A 253 2.98 -10.35 -8.49
CA THR A 253 2.44 -10.09 -7.15
C THR A 253 2.26 -11.38 -6.36
N VAL A 254 1.61 -12.40 -6.95
CA VAL A 254 1.34 -13.66 -6.24
C VAL A 254 2.48 -14.68 -6.35
N GLY A 255 3.52 -14.38 -7.14
CA GLY A 255 4.65 -15.29 -7.37
C GLY A 255 4.24 -16.59 -8.04
N ARG A 256 3.20 -16.59 -8.89
CA ARG A 256 2.70 -17.76 -9.64
C ARG A 256 2.64 -17.46 -11.12
N LYS A 257 3.07 -18.39 -11.94
CA LYS A 257 3.00 -18.29 -13.41
C LYS A 257 1.97 -19.29 -13.91
N TYR A 258 0.94 -18.80 -14.59
CA TYR A 258 -0.06 -19.63 -15.25
C TYR A 258 0.29 -19.80 -16.73
N GLY A 259 0.21 -21.06 -17.23
CA GLY A 259 0.30 -21.35 -18.66
C GLY A 259 -0.94 -20.88 -19.44
N LEU A 260 -0.84 -20.84 -20.78
CA LEU A 260 -1.88 -20.33 -21.68
C LEU A 260 -3.24 -20.94 -21.43
N PHE A 261 -3.31 -22.26 -21.28
CA PHE A 261 -4.58 -22.97 -21.03
C PHE A 261 -5.30 -22.46 -19.77
N MET A 262 -4.59 -22.36 -18.65
CA MET A 262 -5.19 -21.85 -17.42
C MET A 262 -5.60 -20.39 -17.52
N ARG A 263 -4.92 -19.56 -18.30
CA ARG A 263 -5.30 -18.17 -18.53
C ARG A 263 -6.60 -18.07 -19.32
N ILE A 264 -6.72 -18.87 -20.37
CA ILE A 264 -7.95 -18.95 -21.17
C ILE A 264 -9.12 -19.38 -20.28
N LEU A 265 -8.93 -20.43 -19.47
CA LEU A 265 -9.96 -20.93 -18.55
C LEU A 265 -10.39 -19.86 -17.54
N ARG A 266 -9.42 -19.16 -16.95
CA ARG A 266 -9.68 -18.05 -16.01
C ARG A 266 -10.43 -16.89 -16.68
N LEU A 267 -10.06 -16.51 -17.90
CA LEU A 267 -10.74 -15.46 -18.66
C LEU A 267 -12.22 -15.81 -18.94
N PHE A 268 -12.50 -17.04 -19.38
CA PHE A 268 -13.87 -17.51 -19.59
C PHE A 268 -14.66 -17.57 -18.27
N GLY A 269 -14.07 -18.07 -17.19
CA GLY A 269 -14.68 -18.08 -15.87
C GLY A 269 -14.99 -16.67 -15.36
N ALA A 270 -14.08 -15.74 -15.53
CA ALA A 270 -14.27 -14.34 -15.16
C ALA A 270 -15.37 -13.66 -16.00
N ALA A 271 -15.44 -13.95 -17.32
CA ALA A 271 -16.49 -13.45 -18.19
C ALA A 271 -17.87 -13.99 -17.80
N ALA A 272 -17.98 -15.30 -17.52
CA ALA A 272 -19.22 -15.90 -17.05
C ALA A 272 -19.69 -15.33 -15.70
N ALA A 273 -18.78 -15.18 -14.73
CA ALA A 273 -19.07 -14.54 -13.44
C ALA A 273 -19.51 -13.08 -13.63
N GLY A 274 -18.88 -12.34 -14.55
CA GLY A 274 -19.25 -10.99 -14.91
C GLY A 274 -20.67 -10.89 -15.48
N MET A 275 -21.05 -11.79 -16.38
CA MET A 275 -22.41 -11.87 -16.93
C MET A 275 -23.44 -12.16 -15.83
N ILE A 276 -23.18 -13.12 -14.96
CA ILE A 276 -24.07 -13.44 -13.82
C ILE A 276 -24.27 -12.20 -12.94
N GLN A 277 -23.20 -11.47 -12.65
CA GLN A 277 -23.26 -10.23 -11.87
C GLN A 277 -24.05 -9.12 -12.58
N PHE A 278 -23.91 -9.02 -13.90
CA PHE A 278 -24.61 -8.01 -14.70
C PHE A 278 -26.13 -8.25 -14.74
N VAL A 279 -26.58 -9.50 -14.90
CA VAL A 279 -27.99 -9.84 -14.97
C VAL A 279 -28.67 -10.03 -13.61
N ASN A 280 -27.90 -10.03 -12.52
CA ASN A 280 -28.46 -10.14 -11.18
C ASN A 280 -29.48 -9.03 -10.91
N PRO A 281 -30.73 -9.34 -10.50
CA PRO A 281 -31.83 -8.40 -10.41
C PRO A 281 -31.76 -7.43 -9.24
N ARG A 282 -30.68 -7.41 -8.45
CA ARG A 282 -30.51 -6.41 -7.39
C ARG A 282 -30.61 -5.00 -7.97
N ALA A 283 -31.47 -4.18 -7.37
CA ALA A 283 -31.65 -2.78 -7.75
C ALA A 283 -30.33 -1.99 -7.55
N MET A 284 -29.52 -1.90 -8.60
CA MET A 284 -28.26 -1.16 -8.58
C MET A 284 -28.18 -0.22 -9.78
N PRO A 285 -27.56 0.97 -9.64
CA PRO A 285 -27.26 1.85 -10.77
C PRO A 285 -26.47 1.10 -11.86
N PHE A 286 -26.78 1.37 -13.14
CA PHE A 286 -26.16 0.71 -14.29
C PHE A 286 -24.62 0.71 -14.25
N LYS A 287 -24.01 1.86 -13.93
CA LYS A 287 -22.55 1.96 -13.80
C LYS A 287 -21.97 1.05 -12.69
N ARG A 288 -22.71 0.82 -11.58
CA ARG A 288 -22.29 -0.10 -10.51
C ARG A 288 -22.34 -1.55 -11.01
N ARG A 289 -23.34 -1.92 -11.80
CA ARG A 289 -23.38 -3.25 -12.45
C ARG A 289 -22.18 -3.45 -13.35
N LEU A 290 -21.84 -2.46 -14.20
CA LEU A 290 -20.64 -2.50 -15.04
C LEU A 290 -19.36 -2.64 -14.19
N TYR A 291 -19.23 -1.90 -13.12
CA TYR A 291 -18.07 -1.99 -12.23
C TYR A 291 -17.83 -3.43 -11.76
N TYR A 292 -18.85 -4.08 -11.17
CA TYR A 292 -18.72 -5.45 -10.67
C TYR A 292 -18.54 -6.48 -11.79
N SER A 293 -19.26 -6.34 -12.89
CA SER A 293 -19.24 -7.29 -14.02
C SER A 293 -17.91 -7.26 -14.77
N LEU A 294 -17.25 -6.11 -14.86
CA LEU A 294 -16.01 -5.93 -15.61
C LEU A 294 -14.74 -6.11 -14.76
N ARG A 295 -14.87 -6.09 -13.45
CA ARG A 295 -13.72 -6.13 -12.53
C ARG A 295 -12.78 -7.31 -12.82
N TYR A 296 -13.29 -8.52 -12.84
CA TYR A 296 -12.49 -9.73 -13.07
C TYR A 296 -12.13 -9.94 -14.54
N PRO A 297 -13.05 -9.83 -15.52
CA PRO A 297 -12.68 -9.96 -16.94
C PRO A 297 -11.57 -9.01 -17.38
N VAL A 298 -11.65 -7.74 -17.00
CA VAL A 298 -10.62 -6.74 -17.36
C VAL A 298 -9.28 -7.05 -16.71
N SER A 299 -9.27 -7.53 -15.47
CA SER A 299 -8.04 -7.96 -14.80
C SER A 299 -7.41 -9.18 -15.50
N GLU A 300 -8.20 -10.19 -15.87
CA GLU A 300 -7.68 -11.36 -16.60
C GLU A 300 -7.16 -11.01 -18.00
N ILE A 301 -7.76 -10.03 -18.68
CA ILE A 301 -7.22 -9.50 -19.94
C ILE A 301 -5.82 -8.89 -19.71
N GLY A 302 -5.64 -8.08 -18.67
CA GLY A 302 -4.31 -7.54 -18.30
C GLY A 302 -3.27 -8.64 -18.08
N ALA A 303 -3.62 -9.68 -17.34
CA ALA A 303 -2.76 -10.83 -17.09
C ALA A 303 -2.40 -11.61 -18.38
N CYS A 304 -3.37 -11.77 -19.30
CA CYS A 304 -3.12 -12.40 -20.61
C CYS A 304 -2.17 -11.57 -21.47
N VAL A 305 -2.33 -10.26 -21.49
CA VAL A 305 -1.45 -9.34 -22.26
C VAL A 305 -0.02 -9.46 -21.79
N THR A 306 0.23 -9.38 -20.47
CA THR A 306 1.59 -9.54 -19.91
C THR A 306 2.19 -10.91 -20.24
N TYR A 307 1.40 -11.97 -20.24
CA TYR A 307 1.86 -13.29 -20.65
C TYR A 307 2.32 -13.33 -22.11
N VAL A 308 1.52 -12.79 -23.04
CA VAL A 308 1.88 -12.72 -24.47
C VAL A 308 3.13 -11.88 -24.68
N GLU A 309 3.27 -10.74 -24.00
CA GLU A 309 4.47 -9.91 -24.05
C GLU A 309 5.72 -10.69 -23.57
N SER A 310 5.58 -11.50 -22.51
CA SER A 310 6.66 -12.35 -22.00
C SER A 310 7.13 -13.41 -22.98
N LEU A 311 6.21 -13.98 -23.77
CA LEU A 311 6.56 -14.95 -24.82
C LEU A 311 7.30 -14.29 -25.99
N ARG A 312 6.86 -13.09 -26.41
CA ARG A 312 7.53 -12.33 -27.48
C ARG A 312 8.97 -11.95 -27.11
N ASN A 313 9.19 -11.56 -25.86
CA ASN A 313 10.52 -11.20 -25.39
C ASN A 313 11.45 -12.42 -25.32
N LYS A 314 10.96 -13.60 -24.93
CA LYS A 314 11.76 -14.84 -24.96
C LYS A 314 12.16 -15.25 -26.39
N GLY A 315 11.27 -15.06 -27.38
CA GLY A 315 11.58 -15.37 -28.79
C GLY A 315 12.67 -14.49 -29.38
N ARG A 316 12.86 -13.25 -28.89
CA ARG A 316 13.91 -12.36 -29.37
C ARG A 316 15.33 -12.72 -28.91
N PHE A 317 15.47 -13.45 -27.81
CA PHE A 317 16.78 -13.91 -27.29
C PHE A 317 17.27 -15.22 -27.93
N HIS A 318 16.49 -15.89 -28.78
CA HIS A 318 16.88 -17.12 -29.49
C HIS A 318 17.17 -16.91 -30.97
N THR A 319 17.14 -15.67 -31.46
CA THR A 319 17.43 -15.32 -32.88
C THR A 319 18.57 -14.35 -33.04
N GLY A 320 19.48 -14.29 -32.04
CA GLY A 320 20.71 -13.51 -32.09
C GLY A 320 21.97 -14.41 -32.02
#